data_00b00d299d0248947efbf87098f23c1e
#
_entry.id   00b00d299d0248947efbf87098f23c1e
#
_cell.length_a   1.000
_cell.length_b   1.000
_cell.length_c   1.000
_cell.angle_alpha   90.00
_cell.angle_beta   90.00
_cell.angle_gamma   90.00
#
_symmetry.space_group_name_H-M   'P 1'
#
loop_
_entity.id
_entity.type
_entity.pdbx_description
1 polymer ?
#
loop_
_entity_poly.entity_id
_entity_poly.type
_entity_poly.pdbx_seq_one_letter_code
_entity_poly.pdbx_strand_id
1 'polypeptide(L)'
;EKSDYLLQSGKSYTSEYSQTLTLKGEETDKEYVAIKSIPFDQCFADNAQRWNQGLQRVLSADSPYMKENAYRNIAVKALMTLNSNWRTPAGDIFHGCSFPSYIGFIGGCWSWDAWQIASGNVYYNPEGAKSEMLSLFDYQAENGMVPDFIGYNKVRNNWRDSKPPIASWGAMNVYKVTGDKAFLDEIFDKLYRFHQWWYAERDHDHNGICEYGSTDGTLIAAAWESGMDNGVRFDDTRMLKNEMEKAWSMDQENICLNSFLYVDKLTLSEMASILGKQELSEQLAKEAEVIKLYVQTKMYDSESGFFYDIRLNDRTPVKVMGAEGWLPLWAGIATPEQAESVKNIMMDEKHFNSYLPLGTLDVSHP
;
A
#
# COMPACT_ATOMS: atom_id res chain seq x y z
N GLU A 1 -0.92 42.19 16.34
CA GLU A 1 -1.64 43.37 16.89
C GLU A 1 -2.57 42.88 18.00
N LYS A 2 -2.48 43.49 19.21
CA LYS A 2 -3.47 43.33 20.25
C LYS A 2 -4.57 44.34 20.04
N SER A 3 -5.79 43.88 19.88
CA SER A 3 -6.97 44.75 19.86
C SER A 3 -7.93 44.27 20.95
N ASP A 4 -8.32 45.17 21.83
CA ASP A 4 -9.32 44.91 22.87
C ASP A 4 -10.70 45.29 22.32
N TYR A 5 -11.63 44.32 22.35
CA TYR A 5 -13.00 44.53 21.90
C TYR A 5 -13.96 44.44 23.10
N LEU A 6 -14.79 45.45 23.25
CA LEU A 6 -15.87 45.41 24.22
C LEU A 6 -17.15 44.84 23.57
N LEU A 7 -17.52 43.61 23.92
CA LEU A 7 -18.73 43.01 23.38
C LEU A 7 -19.95 43.52 24.14
N GLN A 8 -20.81 44.27 23.48
CA GLN A 8 -22.08 44.76 24.05
C GLN A 8 -23.12 43.63 24.03
N SER A 9 -24.02 43.61 25.05
CA SER A 9 -25.11 42.65 25.12
C SER A 9 -25.95 42.64 23.83
N GLY A 10 -26.21 41.49 23.27
CA GLY A 10 -26.97 41.32 22.02
C GLY A 10 -26.18 41.60 20.73
N LYS A 11 -24.87 41.86 20.81
CA LYS A 11 -23.98 41.98 19.66
C LYS A 11 -23.06 40.77 19.53
N SER A 12 -22.70 40.43 18.29
CA SER A 12 -21.70 39.42 17.96
C SER A 12 -20.51 40.06 17.27
N TYR A 13 -19.33 39.50 17.46
CA TYR A 13 -18.12 39.88 16.74
C TYR A 13 -17.57 38.62 16.05
N THR A 14 -17.23 38.77 14.78
CA THR A 14 -16.62 37.71 13.99
C THR A 14 -15.20 38.14 13.62
N SER A 15 -14.23 37.31 13.81
CA SER A 15 -12.87 37.51 13.32
C SER A 15 -12.43 36.33 12.46
N GLU A 16 -11.64 36.62 11.45
CA GLU A 16 -11.02 35.63 10.59
C GLU A 16 -9.52 35.59 10.91
N TYR A 17 -8.95 34.38 10.98
CA TYR A 17 -7.51 34.22 11.13
C TYR A 17 -7.01 33.12 10.22
N SER A 18 -5.75 33.19 9.82
CA SER A 18 -5.06 32.15 9.07
C SER A 18 -3.79 31.73 9.83
N GLN A 19 -3.45 30.45 9.72
CA GLN A 19 -2.21 29.91 10.23
C GLN A 19 -1.49 29.17 9.11
N THR A 20 -0.22 29.50 8.92
CA THR A 20 0.65 28.89 7.90
C THR A 20 1.77 28.12 8.57
N LEU A 21 2.03 26.93 8.10
CA LEU A 21 3.18 26.12 8.49
C LEU A 21 3.98 25.80 7.22
N THR A 22 5.19 26.28 7.14
CA THR A 22 6.08 26.09 5.99
C THR A 22 7.41 25.50 6.43
N LEU A 23 8.10 24.83 5.52
CA LEU A 23 9.41 24.23 5.79
C LEU A 23 10.55 25.24 5.72
N LYS A 24 10.36 26.36 5.04
CA LYS A 24 11.33 27.43 4.84
C LYS A 24 10.69 28.81 5.00
N GLY A 25 11.41 29.76 5.60
CA GLY A 25 10.91 31.11 5.83
C GLY A 25 10.46 31.84 4.56
N GLU A 26 11.16 31.64 3.44
CA GLU A 26 10.81 32.21 2.13
C GLU A 26 9.45 31.72 1.61
N GLU A 27 9.04 30.52 1.98
CA GLU A 27 7.73 29.96 1.63
C GLU A 27 6.62 30.63 2.44
N THR A 28 6.92 31.03 3.69
CA THR A 28 5.96 31.68 4.59
C THR A 28 5.45 33.02 4.02
N ASP A 29 6.33 33.82 3.44
CA ASP A 29 5.93 35.10 2.83
C ASP A 29 5.05 34.91 1.59
N LYS A 30 5.35 33.90 0.77
CA LYS A 30 4.53 33.55 -0.40
C LYS A 30 3.14 33.07 0.02
N GLU A 31 3.08 32.18 0.99
CA GLU A 31 1.84 31.67 1.56
C GLU A 31 1.00 32.79 2.18
N TYR A 32 1.62 33.69 2.93
CA TYR A 32 0.95 34.83 3.54
C TYR A 32 0.31 35.77 2.48
N VAL A 33 1.02 36.03 1.39
CA VAL A 33 0.49 36.82 0.28
C VAL A 33 -0.67 36.09 -0.40
N ALA A 34 -0.54 34.80 -0.65
CA ALA A 34 -1.58 33.99 -1.26
C ALA A 34 -2.85 33.96 -0.39
N ILE A 35 -2.74 33.72 0.90
CA ILE A 35 -3.87 33.66 1.83
C ILE A 35 -4.62 34.99 1.90
N LYS A 36 -3.90 36.12 1.91
CA LYS A 36 -4.54 37.46 1.90
C LYS A 36 -5.38 37.73 0.66
N SER A 37 -5.08 37.09 -0.45
CA SER A 37 -5.80 37.27 -1.72
C SER A 37 -7.07 36.41 -1.81
N ILE A 38 -7.27 35.46 -0.92
CA ILE A 38 -8.37 34.50 -0.98
C ILE A 38 -9.49 34.94 -0.02
N PRO A 39 -10.72 35.20 -0.50
CA PRO A 39 -11.85 35.52 0.38
C PRO A 39 -12.20 34.31 1.26
N PHE A 40 -12.38 34.53 2.55
CA PHE A 40 -12.72 33.47 3.53
C PHE A 40 -13.97 32.71 3.13
N ASP A 41 -15.06 33.42 2.77
CA ASP A 41 -16.32 32.78 2.38
C ASP A 41 -16.16 31.85 1.16
N GLN A 42 -15.31 32.24 0.20
CA GLN A 42 -15.02 31.41 -0.97
C GLN A 42 -14.27 30.12 -0.55
N CYS A 43 -13.23 30.24 0.27
CA CYS A 43 -12.50 29.09 0.80
C CYS A 43 -13.42 28.12 1.57
N PHE A 44 -14.31 28.68 2.39
CA PHE A 44 -15.27 27.87 3.15
C PHE A 44 -16.25 27.16 2.22
N ALA A 45 -16.79 27.85 1.22
CA ALA A 45 -17.71 27.26 0.24
C ALA A 45 -17.03 26.15 -0.59
N ASP A 46 -15.82 26.39 -1.09
CA ASP A 46 -15.05 25.42 -1.86
C ASP A 46 -14.72 24.16 -1.04
N ASN A 47 -14.32 24.35 0.22
CA ASN A 47 -14.05 23.24 1.11
C ASN A 47 -15.33 22.45 1.44
N ALA A 48 -16.43 23.12 1.72
CA ALA A 48 -17.74 22.48 1.94
C ALA A 48 -18.18 21.70 0.69
N GLN A 49 -18.01 22.27 -0.49
CA GLN A 49 -18.30 21.59 -1.76
C GLN A 49 -17.47 20.32 -1.94
N ARG A 50 -16.16 20.40 -1.71
CA ARG A 50 -15.25 19.26 -1.81
C ARG A 50 -15.69 18.10 -0.89
N TRP A 51 -15.98 18.39 0.38
CA TRP A 51 -16.44 17.40 1.34
C TRP A 51 -17.79 16.79 0.95
N ASN A 52 -18.75 17.63 0.54
CA ASN A 52 -20.08 17.20 0.13
C ASN A 52 -20.04 16.34 -1.14
N GLN A 53 -19.18 16.63 -2.10
CA GLN A 53 -19.01 15.81 -3.30
C GLN A 53 -18.48 14.42 -2.96
N GLY A 54 -17.45 14.31 -2.10
CA GLY A 54 -16.93 13.04 -1.63
C GLY A 54 -18.00 12.23 -0.87
N LEU A 55 -18.74 12.90 0.03
CA LEU A 55 -19.81 12.27 0.78
C LEU A 55 -20.94 11.76 -0.13
N GLN A 56 -21.36 12.56 -1.13
CA GLN A 56 -22.39 12.15 -2.08
C GLN A 56 -21.97 10.93 -2.90
N ARG A 57 -20.74 10.88 -3.38
CA ARG A 57 -20.23 9.70 -4.12
C ARG A 57 -20.37 8.42 -3.30
N VAL A 58 -19.99 8.46 -2.03
CA VAL A 58 -20.10 7.30 -1.12
C VAL A 58 -21.55 6.93 -0.85
N LEU A 59 -22.38 7.91 -0.48
CA LEU A 59 -23.77 7.65 -0.07
C LEU A 59 -24.68 7.26 -1.25
N SER A 60 -24.31 7.62 -2.48
CA SER A 60 -25.04 7.23 -3.70
C SER A 60 -24.53 5.94 -4.33
N ALA A 61 -23.52 5.26 -3.74
CA ALA A 61 -23.03 4.00 -4.25
C ALA A 61 -24.15 2.94 -4.27
N ASP A 62 -24.31 2.28 -5.41
CA ASP A 62 -25.30 1.19 -5.58
C ASP A 62 -24.76 -0.10 -4.94
N SER A 63 -24.93 -0.17 -3.62
CA SER A 63 -24.50 -1.29 -2.79
C SER A 63 -25.60 -1.62 -1.76
N PRO A 64 -25.92 -2.91 -1.57
CA PRO A 64 -26.88 -3.31 -0.55
C PRO A 64 -26.45 -2.87 0.86
N TYR A 65 -25.15 -2.80 1.12
CA TYR A 65 -24.61 -2.35 2.40
C TYR A 65 -24.90 -0.87 2.68
N MET A 66 -25.00 -0.02 1.65
CA MET A 66 -25.34 1.39 1.83
C MET A 66 -26.78 1.63 2.32
N LYS A 67 -27.64 0.62 2.31
CA LYS A 67 -28.98 0.67 2.89
C LYS A 67 -29.01 0.57 4.42
N GLU A 68 -27.91 0.06 5.02
CA GLU A 68 -27.77 -0.11 6.45
C GLU A 68 -26.97 1.03 7.09
N ASN A 69 -27.51 1.63 8.15
CA ASN A 69 -26.88 2.78 8.82
C ASN A 69 -25.47 2.46 9.36
N ALA A 70 -25.23 1.23 9.84
CA ALA A 70 -23.92 0.84 10.35
C ALA A 70 -22.85 0.96 9.28
N TYR A 71 -23.07 0.39 8.08
CA TYR A 71 -22.12 0.44 6.98
C TYR A 71 -21.96 1.85 6.40
N ARG A 72 -23.05 2.62 6.30
CA ARG A 72 -22.98 4.04 5.92
C ARG A 72 -22.10 4.84 6.86
N ASN A 73 -22.25 4.64 8.17
CA ASN A 73 -21.43 5.33 9.17
C ASN A 73 -19.95 4.94 9.07
N ILE A 74 -19.64 3.66 8.79
CA ILE A 74 -18.27 3.19 8.55
C ILE A 74 -17.68 3.86 7.30
N ALA A 75 -18.42 3.90 6.19
CA ALA A 75 -17.98 4.54 4.95
C ALA A 75 -17.73 6.06 5.14
N VAL A 76 -18.60 6.76 5.86
CA VAL A 76 -18.39 8.18 6.19
C VAL A 76 -17.16 8.36 7.09
N LYS A 77 -16.96 7.47 8.08
CA LYS A 77 -15.80 7.50 8.95
C LYS A 77 -14.50 7.27 8.16
N ALA A 78 -14.49 6.32 7.20
CA ALA A 78 -13.37 6.07 6.32
C ALA A 78 -13.03 7.31 5.48
N LEU A 79 -14.03 7.94 4.85
CA LEU A 79 -13.87 9.21 4.13
C LEU A 79 -13.20 10.28 5.00
N MET A 80 -13.69 10.48 6.22
CA MET A 80 -13.14 11.47 7.15
C MET A 80 -11.67 11.14 7.49
N THR A 81 -11.37 9.89 7.77
CA THR A 81 -10.01 9.44 8.12
C THR A 81 -9.03 9.68 6.98
N LEU A 82 -9.36 9.23 5.76
CA LEU A 82 -8.49 9.39 4.59
C LEU A 82 -8.25 10.87 4.26
N ASN A 83 -9.30 11.69 4.25
CA ASN A 83 -9.13 13.12 3.98
C ASN A 83 -8.36 13.87 5.06
N SER A 84 -8.49 13.47 6.34
CA SER A 84 -7.76 14.10 7.45
C SER A 84 -6.26 13.77 7.40
N ASN A 85 -5.89 12.62 6.84
CA ASN A 85 -4.50 12.17 6.71
C ASN A 85 -3.84 12.64 5.40
N TRP A 86 -4.60 13.19 4.47
CA TRP A 86 -4.08 13.73 3.21
C TRP A 86 -3.15 14.91 3.44
N ARG A 87 -2.03 14.91 2.70
CA ARG A 87 -1.04 16.00 2.68
C ARG A 87 -0.86 16.48 1.24
N THR A 88 -0.97 17.77 1.05
CA THR A 88 -0.66 18.42 -0.22
C THR A 88 0.83 18.39 -0.51
N PRO A 89 1.25 18.49 -1.78
CA PRO A 89 2.65 18.64 -2.15
C PRO A 89 3.34 19.76 -1.37
N ALA A 90 4.49 19.44 -0.75
CA ALA A 90 5.33 20.41 -0.05
C ALA A 90 6.75 19.84 0.16
N GLY A 91 7.76 20.71 0.21
CA GLY A 91 9.16 20.32 0.35
C GLY A 91 9.59 19.37 -0.77
N ASP A 92 10.05 18.17 -0.41
CA ASP A 92 10.45 17.14 -1.35
C ASP A 92 9.32 16.12 -1.66
N ILE A 93 8.08 16.36 -1.23
CA ILE A 93 6.90 15.59 -1.67
C ILE A 93 6.29 16.30 -2.87
N PHE A 94 6.40 15.72 -4.08
CA PHE A 94 5.98 16.34 -5.34
C PHE A 94 4.52 16.04 -5.68
N HIS A 95 4.07 14.81 -5.42
CA HIS A 95 2.66 14.44 -5.49
C HIS A 95 2.09 14.31 -4.08
N GLY A 96 0.86 14.85 -3.86
CA GLY A 96 0.18 14.70 -2.58
C GLY A 96 -0.07 13.24 -2.24
N CYS A 97 0.05 12.91 -0.96
CA CYS A 97 -0.16 11.57 -0.45
C CYS A 97 -0.71 11.59 0.98
N SER A 98 -1.20 10.45 1.44
CA SER A 98 -1.70 10.30 2.80
C SER A 98 -0.59 9.83 3.73
N PHE A 99 -0.51 10.45 4.91
CA PHE A 99 0.30 9.89 5.99
C PHE A 99 -0.55 8.86 6.74
N PRO A 100 -0.04 7.67 7.06
CA PRO A 100 -0.85 6.59 7.64
C PRO A 100 -1.51 6.96 8.97
N SER A 101 -0.91 7.90 9.72
CA SER A 101 -1.42 8.33 11.02
C SER A 101 -1.10 9.81 11.28
N TYR A 102 -1.83 10.42 12.21
CA TYR A 102 -1.53 11.74 12.78
C TYR A 102 -0.68 11.64 14.07
N ILE A 103 -0.41 10.43 14.55
CA ILE A 103 0.48 10.15 15.69
C ILE A 103 1.40 8.98 15.29
N GLY A 104 2.70 9.10 15.58
CA GLY A 104 3.71 8.09 15.28
C GLY A 104 4.18 8.15 13.83
N PHE A 105 3.38 7.64 12.89
CA PHE A 105 3.69 7.62 11.45
C PHE A 105 3.30 8.93 10.74
N ILE A 106 3.73 10.07 11.29
CA ILE A 106 3.38 11.41 10.78
C ILE A 106 4.44 12.03 9.87
N GLY A 107 5.54 11.31 9.61
CA GLY A 107 6.73 11.87 8.98
C GLY A 107 6.74 11.83 7.45
N GLY A 108 5.84 11.11 6.81
CA GLY A 108 5.78 10.94 5.35
C GLY A 108 4.86 9.82 4.91
N CYS A 109 5.07 9.34 3.69
CA CYS A 109 4.28 8.31 3.04
C CYS A 109 5.07 7.01 2.95
N TRP A 110 4.42 5.91 3.27
CA TRP A 110 4.93 4.55 3.05
C TRP A 110 4.36 3.99 1.76
N SER A 111 5.15 3.23 1.01
CA SER A 111 4.80 2.85 -0.35
C SER A 111 3.56 1.96 -0.44
N TRP A 112 3.50 0.83 0.24
CA TRP A 112 2.33 -0.04 0.11
C TRP A 112 1.07 0.54 0.79
N ASP A 113 1.24 1.36 1.84
CA ASP A 113 0.14 2.12 2.45
C ASP A 113 -0.48 3.07 1.44
N ALA A 114 0.33 3.87 0.74
CA ALA A 114 -0.15 4.79 -0.29
C ALA A 114 -0.95 4.06 -1.38
N TRP A 115 -0.48 2.91 -1.87
CA TRP A 115 -1.17 2.15 -2.90
C TRP A 115 -2.50 1.54 -2.43
N GLN A 116 -2.57 1.09 -1.18
CA GLN A 116 -3.82 0.64 -0.55
C GLN A 116 -4.78 1.81 -0.31
N ILE A 117 -4.27 2.91 0.22
CA ILE A 117 -5.05 4.14 0.46
C ILE A 117 -5.63 4.66 -0.85
N ALA A 118 -4.85 4.70 -1.94
CA ALA A 118 -5.32 5.12 -3.26
C ALA A 118 -6.51 4.28 -3.73
N SER A 119 -6.47 2.95 -3.53
CA SER A 119 -7.55 2.03 -3.87
C SER A 119 -8.86 2.33 -3.14
N GLY A 120 -8.79 2.84 -1.91
CA GLY A 120 -9.96 3.29 -1.14
C GLY A 120 -10.34 4.73 -1.45
N ASN A 121 -9.34 5.60 -1.57
CA ASN A 121 -9.54 7.04 -1.76
C ASN A 121 -10.16 7.39 -3.13
N VAL A 122 -9.97 6.56 -4.15
CA VAL A 122 -10.53 6.77 -5.49
C VAL A 122 -12.05 6.95 -5.49
N TYR A 123 -12.76 6.32 -4.56
CA TYR A 123 -14.22 6.48 -4.42
C TYR A 123 -14.63 7.84 -3.87
N TYR A 124 -13.73 8.56 -3.22
CA TYR A 124 -13.96 9.89 -2.63
C TYR A 124 -13.32 11.00 -3.43
N ASN A 125 -12.06 10.81 -3.81
CA ASN A 125 -11.20 11.79 -4.46
C ASN A 125 -10.33 11.11 -5.53
N PRO A 126 -10.87 10.90 -6.76
CA PRO A 126 -10.14 10.22 -7.83
C PRO A 126 -8.80 10.87 -8.19
N GLU A 127 -8.72 12.20 -8.23
CA GLU A 127 -7.47 12.92 -8.54
C GLU A 127 -6.44 12.79 -7.42
N GLY A 128 -6.91 12.83 -6.16
CA GLY A 128 -6.05 12.54 -5.01
C GLY A 128 -5.51 11.10 -5.05
N ALA A 129 -6.33 10.13 -5.44
CA ALA A 129 -5.89 8.74 -5.57
C ALA A 129 -4.81 8.55 -6.64
N LYS A 130 -4.91 9.22 -7.78
CA LYS A 130 -3.86 9.23 -8.82
C LYS A 130 -2.56 9.85 -8.29
N SER A 131 -2.67 10.98 -7.60
CA SER A 131 -1.53 11.64 -6.95
C SER A 131 -0.86 10.74 -5.92
N GLU A 132 -1.64 10.04 -5.10
CA GLU A 132 -1.18 9.06 -4.12
C GLU A 132 -0.36 7.94 -4.79
N MET A 133 -0.87 7.40 -5.91
CA MET A 133 -0.18 6.35 -6.67
C MET A 133 1.18 6.83 -7.20
N LEU A 134 1.28 8.08 -7.66
CA LEU A 134 2.50 8.63 -8.26
C LEU A 134 3.56 9.03 -7.23
N SER A 135 3.15 9.35 -6.00
CA SER A 135 4.01 9.99 -4.98
C SER A 135 5.31 9.23 -4.70
N LEU A 136 5.25 7.92 -4.53
CA LEU A 136 6.42 7.09 -4.25
C LEU A 136 7.29 6.88 -5.51
N PHE A 137 6.66 6.85 -6.68
CA PHE A 137 7.34 6.70 -7.97
C PHE A 137 8.09 7.97 -8.41
N ASP A 138 7.86 9.12 -7.78
CA ASP A 138 8.71 10.31 -7.93
C ASP A 138 10.17 10.03 -7.54
N TYR A 139 10.36 9.03 -6.67
CA TYR A 139 11.67 8.61 -6.16
C TYR A 139 12.10 7.24 -6.67
N GLN A 140 11.47 6.71 -7.71
CA GLN A 140 11.90 5.43 -8.28
C GLN A 140 13.36 5.51 -8.74
N ALA A 141 14.21 4.60 -8.24
CA ALA A 141 15.62 4.50 -8.60
C ALA A 141 15.81 4.02 -10.06
N GLU A 142 17.02 4.19 -10.59
CA GLU A 142 17.36 3.75 -11.95
C GLU A 142 17.20 2.23 -12.16
N ASN A 143 17.50 1.42 -11.12
CA ASN A 143 17.27 -0.03 -11.15
C ASN A 143 15.80 -0.43 -11.00
N GLY A 144 14.90 0.51 -10.76
CA GLY A 144 13.46 0.25 -10.59
C GLY A 144 12.97 0.21 -9.16
N MET A 145 13.86 0.19 -8.16
CA MET A 145 13.48 0.19 -6.74
C MET A 145 12.61 1.41 -6.40
N VAL A 146 11.57 1.17 -5.61
CA VAL A 146 10.78 2.22 -4.96
C VAL A 146 11.12 2.22 -3.47
N PRO A 147 11.42 3.37 -2.86
CA PRO A 147 11.76 3.42 -1.44
C PRO A 147 10.57 3.01 -0.57
N ASP A 148 10.85 2.40 0.58
CA ASP A 148 9.83 2.10 1.59
C ASP A 148 9.03 3.35 2.01
N PHE A 149 9.75 4.45 2.22
CA PHE A 149 9.23 5.69 2.80
C PHE A 149 9.80 6.91 2.12
N ILE A 150 8.94 7.94 1.92
CA ILE A 150 9.34 9.28 1.50
C ILE A 150 8.81 10.34 2.49
N GLY A 151 9.60 11.39 2.70
CA GLY A 151 9.25 12.49 3.61
C GLY A 151 9.39 13.87 2.98
N TYR A 152 8.95 14.91 3.70
CA TYR A 152 9.11 16.30 3.29
C TYR A 152 10.56 16.73 3.05
N ASN A 153 11.52 15.98 3.58
CA ASN A 153 12.94 16.12 3.30
C ASN A 153 13.45 14.77 2.78
N LYS A 154 13.85 14.71 1.52
CA LYS A 154 14.31 13.50 0.83
C LYS A 154 15.53 12.82 1.47
N VAL A 155 16.30 13.53 2.30
CA VAL A 155 17.39 12.92 3.08
C VAL A 155 16.86 11.85 4.05
N ARG A 156 15.58 11.91 4.41
CA ARG A 156 14.90 10.94 5.28
C ARG A 156 14.27 9.78 4.53
N ASN A 157 14.27 9.78 3.20
CA ASN A 157 13.72 8.68 2.42
C ASN A 157 14.42 7.38 2.80
N ASN A 158 13.64 6.33 3.05
CA ASN A 158 14.17 5.03 3.42
C ASN A 158 14.44 4.18 2.17
N TRP A 159 15.72 3.88 1.96
CA TRP A 159 16.23 3.06 0.86
C TRP A 159 16.79 1.71 1.32
N ARG A 160 16.61 1.37 2.60
CA ARG A 160 17.11 0.10 3.15
C ARG A 160 16.29 -1.08 2.64
N ASP A 161 15.04 -0.83 2.33
CA ASP A 161 14.03 -1.78 1.90
C ASP A 161 13.00 -1.10 0.99
N SER A 162 12.15 -1.90 0.39
CA SER A 162 10.94 -1.48 -0.31
C SER A 162 9.71 -1.95 0.48
N LYS A 163 8.56 -2.12 -0.17
CA LYS A 163 7.34 -2.69 0.40
C LYS A 163 6.70 -3.67 -0.60
N PRO A 164 5.82 -4.58 -0.15
CA PRO A 164 5.22 -5.59 -1.01
C PRO A 164 4.66 -5.04 -2.32
N PRO A 165 4.83 -5.76 -3.46
CA PRO A 165 4.55 -5.26 -4.81
C PRO A 165 3.05 -5.25 -5.14
N ILE A 166 2.28 -4.39 -4.48
CA ILE A 166 0.84 -4.21 -4.74
C ILE A 166 0.51 -2.91 -5.48
N ALA A 167 1.53 -2.23 -6.01
CA ALA A 167 1.34 -0.95 -6.71
C ALA A 167 0.49 -1.11 -7.97
N SER A 168 0.71 -2.14 -8.79
CA SER A 168 -0.09 -2.38 -9.98
C SER A 168 -1.56 -2.66 -9.64
N TRP A 169 -1.81 -3.45 -8.59
CA TRP A 169 -3.16 -3.68 -8.07
C TRP A 169 -3.83 -2.36 -7.64
N GLY A 170 -3.11 -1.49 -6.92
CA GLY A 170 -3.59 -0.17 -6.54
C GLY A 170 -3.95 0.70 -7.74
N ALA A 171 -3.05 0.80 -8.72
CA ALA A 171 -3.26 1.57 -9.94
C ALA A 171 -4.43 1.04 -10.79
N MET A 172 -4.59 -0.29 -10.89
CA MET A 172 -5.71 -0.90 -11.57
C MET A 172 -7.04 -0.60 -10.88
N ASN A 173 -7.09 -0.60 -9.55
CA ASN A 173 -8.30 -0.20 -8.82
C ASN A 173 -8.66 1.27 -9.09
N VAL A 174 -7.68 2.16 -9.14
CA VAL A 174 -7.90 3.56 -9.54
C VAL A 174 -8.42 3.64 -10.97
N TYR A 175 -7.82 2.91 -11.90
CA TYR A 175 -8.27 2.86 -13.30
C TYR A 175 -9.70 2.32 -13.43
N LYS A 176 -10.05 1.21 -12.77
CA LYS A 176 -11.39 0.60 -12.84
C LYS A 176 -12.51 1.55 -12.39
N VAL A 177 -12.22 2.48 -11.49
CA VAL A 177 -13.19 3.49 -11.04
C VAL A 177 -13.22 4.71 -11.96
N THR A 178 -12.04 5.14 -12.45
CA THR A 178 -11.93 6.39 -13.22
C THR A 178 -12.10 6.22 -14.73
N GLY A 179 -11.74 5.05 -15.27
CA GLY A 179 -11.62 4.81 -16.70
C GLY A 179 -10.49 5.60 -17.38
N ASP A 180 -9.59 6.22 -16.58
CA ASP A 180 -8.55 7.12 -17.10
C ASP A 180 -7.37 6.33 -17.67
N LYS A 181 -7.43 6.11 -18.99
CA LYS A 181 -6.36 5.43 -19.72
C LYS A 181 -5.06 6.24 -19.78
N ALA A 182 -5.12 7.57 -19.72
CA ALA A 182 -3.93 8.40 -19.72
C ALA A 182 -3.13 8.22 -18.43
N PHE A 183 -3.80 8.16 -17.27
CA PHE A 183 -3.16 7.80 -16.00
C PHE A 183 -2.53 6.41 -16.06
N LEU A 184 -3.23 5.43 -16.66
CA LEU A 184 -2.70 4.07 -16.78
C LEU A 184 -1.43 4.02 -17.62
N ASP A 185 -1.40 4.77 -18.72
CA ASP A 185 -0.23 4.87 -19.62
C ASP A 185 0.95 5.57 -18.92
N GLU A 186 0.69 6.63 -18.17
CA GLU A 186 1.69 7.39 -17.40
C GLU A 186 2.41 6.53 -16.36
N ILE A 187 1.67 5.66 -15.65
CA ILE A 187 2.23 4.90 -14.52
C ILE A 187 2.78 3.53 -14.94
N PHE A 188 2.36 2.97 -16.08
CA PHE A 188 2.64 1.59 -16.48
C PHE A 188 4.14 1.25 -16.49
N ASP A 189 4.97 2.06 -17.15
CA ASP A 189 6.40 1.77 -17.27
C ASP A 189 7.11 1.85 -15.90
N LYS A 190 6.64 2.69 -14.99
CA LYS A 190 7.14 2.78 -13.61
C LYS A 190 6.80 1.49 -12.83
N LEU A 191 5.56 1.02 -12.94
CA LEU A 191 5.11 -0.23 -12.32
C LEU A 191 5.88 -1.43 -12.84
N TYR A 192 6.06 -1.53 -14.17
CA TYR A 192 6.77 -2.63 -14.80
C TYR A 192 8.26 -2.66 -14.39
N ARG A 193 8.92 -1.50 -14.30
CA ARG A 193 10.30 -1.40 -13.79
C ARG A 193 10.39 -1.84 -12.31
N PHE A 194 9.43 -1.48 -11.48
CA PHE A 194 9.38 -1.93 -10.10
C PHE A 194 9.16 -3.44 -10.01
N HIS A 195 8.29 -4.00 -10.86
CA HIS A 195 8.11 -5.44 -11.01
C HIS A 195 9.42 -6.16 -11.35
N GLN A 196 10.15 -5.66 -12.36
CA GLN A 196 11.43 -6.26 -12.78
C GLN A 196 12.50 -6.20 -11.68
N TRP A 197 12.50 -5.13 -10.87
CA TRP A 197 13.42 -4.98 -9.76
C TRP A 197 13.33 -6.13 -8.75
N TRP A 198 12.15 -6.65 -8.47
CA TRP A 198 11.97 -7.78 -7.56
C TRP A 198 12.76 -9.00 -8.02
N TYR A 199 12.67 -9.35 -9.29
CA TYR A 199 13.38 -10.51 -9.85
C TYR A 199 14.90 -10.27 -10.03
N ALA A 200 15.31 -9.03 -10.21
CA ALA A 200 16.74 -8.70 -10.32
C ALA A 200 17.45 -8.65 -8.95
N GLU A 201 16.74 -8.26 -7.89
CA GLU A 201 17.33 -7.94 -6.60
C GLU A 201 16.87 -8.84 -5.44
N ARG A 202 15.83 -9.65 -5.64
CA ARG A 202 15.13 -10.44 -4.61
C ARG A 202 14.84 -11.89 -5.00
N ASP A 203 15.44 -12.39 -6.05
CA ASP A 203 15.40 -13.79 -6.50
C ASP A 203 16.82 -14.36 -6.39
N HIS A 204 17.15 -14.89 -5.20
CA HIS A 204 18.53 -15.27 -4.84
C HIS A 204 19.08 -16.40 -5.69
N ASP A 205 18.26 -17.41 -5.98
CA ASP A 205 18.65 -18.61 -6.74
C ASP A 205 18.15 -18.60 -8.19
N HIS A 206 17.60 -17.48 -8.66
CA HIS A 206 17.11 -17.23 -10.03
C HIS A 206 16.09 -18.26 -10.50
N ASN A 207 15.22 -18.70 -9.61
CA ASN A 207 14.17 -19.68 -9.91
C ASN A 207 12.81 -19.02 -10.26
N GLY A 208 12.70 -17.71 -10.18
CA GLY A 208 11.48 -16.93 -10.43
C GLY A 208 10.54 -16.85 -9.23
N ILE A 209 11.00 -17.26 -8.04
CA ILE A 209 10.29 -17.16 -6.76
C ILE A 209 11.13 -16.30 -5.81
N CYS A 210 10.59 -15.17 -5.38
CA CYS A 210 11.38 -14.17 -4.69
C CYS A 210 11.34 -14.33 -3.16
N GLU A 211 12.37 -13.75 -2.53
CA GLU A 211 12.52 -13.60 -1.09
C GLU A 211 12.46 -12.12 -0.70
N TYR A 212 11.90 -11.78 0.48
CA TYR A 212 12.10 -10.45 1.05
C TYR A 212 13.57 -10.21 1.37
N GLY A 213 13.97 -8.96 1.31
CA GLY A 213 15.36 -8.62 1.49
C GLY A 213 15.62 -7.19 1.93
N SER A 214 16.88 -6.77 1.80
CA SER A 214 17.30 -5.42 2.13
C SER A 214 18.47 -4.98 1.26
N THR A 215 18.73 -3.67 1.25
CA THR A 215 19.90 -3.11 0.56
C THR A 215 21.14 -3.04 1.46
N ASP A 216 20.96 -3.15 2.78
CA ASP A 216 22.02 -3.05 3.80
C ASP A 216 22.40 -4.39 4.44
N GLY A 217 21.75 -5.49 4.05
CA GLY A 217 22.01 -6.83 4.54
C GLY A 217 21.44 -7.13 5.92
N THR A 218 20.64 -6.25 6.50
CA THR A 218 20.03 -6.47 7.80
C THR A 218 18.69 -7.19 7.71
N LEU A 219 18.47 -8.16 8.62
CA LEU A 219 17.19 -8.87 8.71
C LEU A 219 16.04 -7.92 9.10
N ILE A 220 16.31 -6.92 9.92
CA ILE A 220 15.27 -5.97 10.35
C ILE A 220 14.71 -5.18 9.16
N ALA A 221 15.55 -4.74 8.22
CA ALA A 221 15.08 -4.06 7.02
C ALA A 221 14.33 -5.02 6.08
N ALA A 222 14.79 -6.27 5.95
CA ALA A 222 14.09 -7.29 5.18
C ALA A 222 12.71 -7.66 5.79
N ALA A 223 12.60 -7.68 7.12
CA ALA A 223 11.32 -7.83 7.80
C ALA A 223 10.39 -6.63 7.55
N TRP A 224 10.92 -5.40 7.54
CA TRP A 224 10.15 -4.20 7.17
C TRP A 224 9.70 -4.24 5.71
N GLU A 225 10.52 -4.79 4.79
CA GLU A 225 10.12 -4.96 3.38
C GLU A 225 8.88 -5.84 3.24
N SER A 226 8.68 -6.80 4.15
CA SER A 226 7.49 -7.66 4.16
C SER A 226 6.20 -6.94 4.62
N GLY A 227 6.32 -5.80 5.29
CA GLY A 227 5.21 -5.15 5.98
C GLY A 227 4.68 -5.93 7.20
N MET A 228 5.30 -7.06 7.54
CA MET A 228 4.99 -7.91 8.71
C MET A 228 6.21 -7.95 9.63
N ASP A 229 6.61 -6.78 10.13
CA ASP A 229 7.89 -6.48 10.77
C ASP A 229 8.31 -7.43 11.89
N ASN A 230 7.34 -7.97 12.62
CA ASN A 230 7.54 -8.84 13.77
C ASN A 230 7.09 -10.29 13.50
N GLY A 231 7.09 -10.72 12.25
CA GLY A 231 6.69 -12.08 11.88
C GLY A 231 7.60 -13.14 12.50
N VAL A 232 7.07 -13.99 13.39
CA VAL A 232 7.80 -15.08 14.07
C VAL A 232 8.51 -16.00 13.07
N ARG A 233 7.98 -16.17 11.88
CA ARG A 233 8.59 -16.94 10.78
C ARG A 233 9.99 -16.45 10.36
N PHE A 234 10.39 -15.25 10.80
CA PHE A 234 11.69 -14.66 10.51
C PHE A 234 12.73 -14.85 11.61
N ASP A 235 12.36 -15.40 12.79
CA ASP A 235 13.25 -15.47 13.95
C ASP A 235 14.54 -16.26 13.68
N ASP A 236 14.46 -17.33 12.87
CA ASP A 236 15.61 -18.17 12.48
C ASP A 236 16.13 -17.88 11.06
N THR A 237 15.72 -16.74 10.48
CA THR A 237 16.08 -16.38 9.11
C THR A 237 17.49 -15.78 9.03
N ARG A 238 18.22 -16.12 7.97
CA ARG A 238 19.54 -15.58 7.65
C ARG A 238 19.46 -14.74 6.38
N MET A 239 20.34 -13.74 6.29
CA MET A 239 20.46 -12.91 5.10
C MET A 239 21.54 -13.48 4.17
N LEU A 240 21.18 -13.66 2.91
CA LEU A 240 22.06 -14.11 1.83
C LEU A 240 22.40 -12.94 0.92
N LYS A 241 23.67 -12.81 0.55
CA LYS A 241 24.11 -11.76 -0.39
C LYS A 241 23.79 -12.18 -1.82
N ASN A 242 23.09 -11.32 -2.55
CA ASN A 242 22.80 -11.51 -3.97
C ASN A 242 23.94 -10.96 -4.86
N GLU A 243 23.85 -11.17 -6.17
CA GLU A 243 24.90 -10.74 -7.12
C GLU A 243 25.05 -9.21 -7.18
N MET A 244 23.94 -8.48 -7.09
CA MET A 244 23.93 -7.03 -7.13
C MET A 244 24.56 -6.41 -5.87
N GLU A 245 25.24 -5.28 -5.99
CA GLU A 245 26.06 -4.69 -4.92
C GLU A 245 25.30 -4.48 -3.60
N LYS A 246 24.07 -3.98 -3.69
CA LYS A 246 23.22 -3.63 -2.54
C LYS A 246 21.96 -4.48 -2.49
N ALA A 247 22.09 -5.77 -2.74
CA ALA A 247 20.98 -6.70 -2.73
C ALA A 247 21.26 -7.89 -1.81
N TRP A 248 20.33 -8.11 -0.89
CA TRP A 248 20.33 -9.23 0.06
C TRP A 248 18.94 -9.79 0.16
N SER A 249 18.82 -11.11 0.20
CA SER A 249 17.55 -11.84 0.39
C SER A 249 17.57 -12.63 1.69
N MET A 250 16.40 -12.88 2.26
CA MET A 250 16.20 -13.90 3.29
C MET A 250 16.52 -15.29 2.72
N ASP A 251 16.93 -16.24 3.57
CA ASP A 251 17.17 -17.64 3.16
C ASP A 251 15.86 -18.46 3.05
N GLN A 252 14.76 -17.78 2.72
CA GLN A 252 13.44 -18.40 2.53
C GLN A 252 12.61 -17.65 1.49
N GLU A 253 11.98 -18.42 0.60
CA GLU A 253 10.96 -17.94 -0.32
C GLU A 253 9.68 -17.60 0.44
N ASN A 254 9.17 -16.38 0.28
CA ASN A 254 8.07 -15.92 1.11
C ASN A 254 6.72 -16.08 0.41
N ILE A 255 5.80 -16.79 1.05
CA ILE A 255 4.47 -17.10 0.51
C ILE A 255 3.65 -15.84 0.18
N CYS A 256 3.67 -14.84 1.06
CA CYS A 256 2.94 -13.60 0.81
C CYS A 256 3.56 -12.78 -0.34
N LEU A 257 4.90 -12.68 -0.41
CA LEU A 257 5.58 -11.98 -1.49
C LEU A 257 5.21 -12.57 -2.85
N ASN A 258 5.31 -13.89 -2.98
CA ASN A 258 5.02 -14.57 -4.25
C ASN A 258 3.53 -14.56 -4.59
N SER A 259 2.64 -14.48 -3.59
CA SER A 259 1.22 -14.21 -3.80
C SER A 259 0.98 -12.79 -4.33
N PHE A 260 1.68 -11.79 -3.82
CA PHE A 260 1.61 -10.42 -4.34
C PHE A 260 2.21 -10.32 -5.74
N LEU A 261 3.37 -10.95 -6.01
CA LEU A 261 4.00 -10.96 -7.33
C LEU A 261 3.14 -11.67 -8.39
N TYR A 262 2.40 -12.69 -8.01
CA TYR A 262 1.40 -13.32 -8.88
C TYR A 262 0.31 -12.33 -9.29
N VAL A 263 -0.28 -11.63 -8.33
CA VAL A 263 -1.31 -10.60 -8.58
C VAL A 263 -0.73 -9.45 -9.39
N ASP A 264 0.50 -9.04 -9.08
CA ASP A 264 1.22 -7.97 -9.80
C ASP A 264 1.40 -8.33 -11.28
N LYS A 265 1.87 -9.56 -11.60
CA LYS A 265 1.98 -10.05 -12.98
C LYS A 265 0.66 -10.07 -13.73
N LEU A 266 -0.41 -10.59 -13.12
CA LEU A 266 -1.73 -10.62 -13.73
C LEU A 266 -2.28 -9.22 -13.98
N THR A 267 -2.08 -8.31 -13.02
CA THR A 267 -2.53 -6.93 -13.15
C THR A 267 -1.75 -6.18 -14.23
N LEU A 268 -0.44 -6.33 -14.27
CA LEU A 268 0.40 -5.77 -15.33
C LEU A 268 0.06 -6.35 -16.71
N SER A 269 -0.27 -7.65 -16.78
CA SER A 269 -0.79 -8.29 -17.99
C SER A 269 -2.09 -7.64 -18.47
N GLU A 270 -3.05 -7.42 -17.57
CA GLU A 270 -4.33 -6.73 -17.88
C GLU A 270 -4.06 -5.29 -18.36
N MET A 271 -3.18 -4.54 -17.68
CA MET A 271 -2.79 -3.19 -18.08
C MET A 271 -2.12 -3.17 -19.45
N ALA A 272 -1.18 -4.08 -19.71
CA ALA A 272 -0.48 -4.20 -20.98
C ALA A 272 -1.48 -4.46 -22.14
N SER A 273 -2.46 -5.33 -21.91
CA SER A 273 -3.54 -5.58 -22.90
C SER A 273 -4.37 -4.32 -23.17
N ILE A 274 -4.77 -3.57 -22.13
CA ILE A 274 -5.51 -2.30 -22.27
C ILE A 274 -4.71 -1.27 -23.07
N LEU A 275 -3.38 -1.24 -22.86
CA LEU A 275 -2.46 -0.32 -23.54
C LEU A 275 -2.02 -0.81 -24.93
N GLY A 276 -2.46 -2.00 -25.38
CA GLY A 276 -2.12 -2.58 -26.68
C GLY A 276 -0.75 -3.26 -26.74
N LYS A 277 -0.14 -3.55 -25.59
CA LYS A 277 1.16 -4.25 -25.48
C LYS A 277 0.93 -5.78 -25.36
N GLN A 278 0.35 -6.39 -26.40
CA GLN A 278 -0.17 -7.75 -26.36
C GLN A 278 0.88 -8.82 -26.03
N GLU A 279 2.07 -8.76 -26.63
CA GLU A 279 3.14 -9.74 -26.40
C GLU A 279 3.57 -9.74 -24.92
N LEU A 280 3.71 -8.56 -24.32
CA LEU A 280 4.04 -8.42 -22.89
C LEU A 280 2.92 -8.95 -22.00
N SER A 281 1.66 -8.69 -22.36
CA SER A 281 0.50 -9.23 -21.66
C SER A 281 0.53 -10.75 -21.60
N GLU A 282 0.74 -11.42 -22.73
CA GLU A 282 0.82 -12.89 -22.81
C GLU A 282 2.02 -13.48 -22.05
N GLN A 283 3.16 -12.79 -22.11
CA GLN A 283 4.35 -13.19 -21.37
C GLN A 283 4.08 -13.17 -19.86
N LEU A 284 3.60 -12.04 -19.33
CA LEU A 284 3.31 -11.87 -17.88
C LEU A 284 2.26 -12.88 -17.39
N ALA A 285 1.22 -13.15 -18.20
CA ALA A 285 0.22 -14.16 -17.85
C ALA A 285 0.82 -15.57 -17.74
N LYS A 286 1.73 -15.95 -18.64
CA LYS A 286 2.42 -17.24 -18.59
C LYS A 286 3.35 -17.35 -17.37
N GLU A 287 4.08 -16.29 -17.08
CA GLU A 287 4.96 -16.24 -15.90
C GLU A 287 4.15 -16.31 -14.59
N ALA A 288 2.97 -15.70 -14.53
CA ALA A 288 2.07 -15.81 -13.38
C ALA A 288 1.64 -17.26 -13.11
N GLU A 289 1.32 -18.05 -14.17
CA GLU A 289 0.94 -19.45 -14.00
C GLU A 289 2.09 -20.30 -13.43
N VAL A 290 3.36 -19.95 -13.67
CA VAL A 290 4.51 -20.62 -13.05
C VAL A 290 4.52 -20.42 -11.54
N ILE A 291 4.34 -19.17 -11.10
CA ILE A 291 4.25 -18.86 -9.65
C ILE A 291 3.08 -19.59 -9.01
N LYS A 292 1.89 -19.53 -9.65
CA LYS A 292 0.69 -20.23 -9.16
C LYS A 292 0.94 -21.71 -8.94
N LEU A 293 1.52 -22.38 -9.93
CA LEU A 293 1.81 -23.81 -9.83
C LEU A 293 2.82 -24.10 -8.70
N TYR A 294 3.85 -23.25 -8.56
CA TYR A 294 4.83 -23.38 -7.50
C TYR A 294 4.17 -23.26 -6.12
N VAL A 295 3.40 -22.20 -5.90
CA VAL A 295 2.68 -21.97 -4.63
C VAL A 295 1.75 -23.14 -4.31
N GLN A 296 0.96 -23.60 -5.27
CA GLN A 296 0.03 -24.71 -5.08
C GLN A 296 0.71 -26.05 -4.71
N THR A 297 1.93 -26.29 -5.24
CA THR A 297 2.56 -27.61 -5.15
C THR A 297 3.76 -27.66 -4.20
N LYS A 298 4.41 -26.54 -3.93
CA LYS A 298 5.62 -26.48 -3.10
C LYS A 298 5.41 -25.75 -1.78
N MET A 299 4.58 -24.71 -1.77
CA MET A 299 4.33 -23.90 -0.58
C MET A 299 3.11 -24.37 0.23
N TYR A 300 2.31 -25.27 -0.31
CA TYR A 300 1.18 -25.89 0.39
C TYR A 300 1.63 -27.21 1.07
N ASP A 301 1.45 -27.30 2.38
CA ASP A 301 1.68 -28.50 3.15
C ASP A 301 0.35 -29.26 3.34
N SER A 302 0.21 -30.40 2.68
CA SER A 302 -1.02 -31.21 2.72
C SER A 302 -1.26 -31.88 4.07
N GLU A 303 -0.25 -32.00 4.92
CA GLU A 303 -0.38 -32.59 6.26
C GLU A 303 -1.10 -31.61 7.20
N SER A 304 -0.66 -30.36 7.23
CA SER A 304 -1.29 -29.31 8.04
C SER A 304 -2.45 -28.61 7.34
N GLY A 305 -2.55 -28.72 6.01
CA GLY A 305 -3.59 -28.06 5.22
C GLY A 305 -3.40 -26.55 5.07
N PHE A 306 -2.17 -26.05 5.15
CA PHE A 306 -1.86 -24.62 5.18
C PHE A 306 -0.68 -24.26 4.27
N PHE A 307 -0.50 -22.98 3.95
CA PHE A 307 0.61 -22.48 3.14
C PHE A 307 1.71 -21.88 4.01
N TYR A 308 2.97 -22.12 3.63
CA TYR A 308 4.16 -21.67 4.35
C TYR A 308 5.24 -21.10 3.44
N ASP A 309 6.14 -20.31 4.03
CA ASP A 309 7.43 -19.98 3.44
C ASP A 309 8.29 -21.25 3.30
N ILE A 310 9.20 -21.28 2.32
CA ILE A 310 10.06 -22.43 2.03
C ILE A 310 11.53 -22.06 2.21
N ARG A 311 12.28 -22.80 3.00
CA ARG A 311 13.72 -22.62 3.15
C ARG A 311 14.46 -22.90 1.84
N LEU A 312 15.43 -22.06 1.49
CA LEU A 312 16.21 -22.21 0.25
C LEU A 312 17.16 -23.41 0.28
N ASN A 313 17.76 -23.72 1.44
CA ASN A 313 18.81 -24.72 1.59
C ASN A 313 18.33 -26.18 1.44
N ASP A 314 17.15 -26.51 1.99
CA ASP A 314 16.64 -27.87 2.06
C ASP A 314 15.20 -28.02 1.55
N ARG A 315 14.61 -26.94 1.09
CA ARG A 315 13.23 -26.86 0.57
C ARG A 315 12.16 -27.30 1.57
N THR A 316 12.44 -27.15 2.87
CA THR A 316 11.46 -27.45 3.92
C THR A 316 10.56 -26.25 4.23
N PRO A 317 9.29 -26.48 4.62
CA PRO A 317 8.39 -25.41 5.02
C PRO A 317 8.78 -24.83 6.39
N VAL A 318 8.69 -23.51 6.51
CA VAL A 318 8.79 -22.79 7.78
C VAL A 318 7.43 -22.89 8.48
N LYS A 319 7.23 -23.92 9.30
CA LYS A 319 5.92 -24.27 9.88
C LYS A 319 5.49 -23.31 11.00
N VAL A 320 5.34 -22.03 10.65
CA VAL A 320 4.70 -21.00 11.47
C VAL A 320 3.40 -20.58 10.77
N MET A 321 2.26 -20.81 11.40
CA MET A 321 0.98 -20.41 10.84
C MET A 321 0.70 -18.94 11.18
N GLY A 322 0.76 -18.09 10.17
CA GLY A 322 0.48 -16.67 10.27
C GLY A 322 -0.45 -16.18 9.17
N ALA A 323 -0.81 -14.90 9.23
CA ALA A 323 -1.69 -14.27 8.26
C ALA A 323 -1.17 -14.31 6.82
N GLU A 324 0.14 -14.44 6.63
CA GLU A 324 0.78 -14.62 5.32
C GLU A 324 0.28 -15.85 4.57
N GLY A 325 -0.04 -16.94 5.28
CA GLY A 325 -0.55 -18.17 4.69
C GLY A 325 -1.97 -18.08 4.12
N TRP A 326 -2.66 -16.96 4.32
CA TRP A 326 -3.98 -16.68 3.71
C TRP A 326 -3.87 -15.97 2.37
N LEU A 327 -2.73 -15.39 2.06
CA LEU A 327 -2.55 -14.57 0.86
C LEU A 327 -2.83 -15.34 -0.44
N PRO A 328 -2.54 -16.65 -0.56
CA PRO A 328 -2.93 -17.44 -1.73
C PRO A 328 -4.45 -17.47 -1.98
N LEU A 329 -5.28 -17.30 -0.95
CA LEU A 329 -6.74 -17.20 -1.10
C LEU A 329 -7.12 -15.84 -1.71
N TRP A 330 -6.58 -14.76 -1.17
CA TRP A 330 -6.78 -13.40 -1.69
C TRP A 330 -6.29 -13.28 -3.14
N ALA A 331 -5.14 -13.86 -3.43
CA ALA A 331 -4.52 -13.85 -4.76
C ALA A 331 -5.26 -14.72 -5.80
N GLY A 332 -6.18 -15.60 -5.38
CA GLY A 332 -6.83 -16.56 -6.27
C GLY A 332 -5.89 -17.68 -6.75
N ILE A 333 -4.82 -17.95 -6.01
CA ILE A 333 -3.86 -19.02 -6.29
C ILE A 333 -4.38 -20.38 -5.83
N ALA A 334 -4.88 -20.43 -4.58
CA ALA A 334 -5.29 -21.68 -3.94
C ALA A 334 -6.33 -22.43 -4.77
N THR A 335 -6.19 -23.80 -4.85
CA THR A 335 -7.28 -24.62 -5.40
C THR A 335 -8.50 -24.57 -4.48
N PRO A 336 -9.71 -24.93 -4.96
CA PRO A 336 -10.89 -24.97 -4.10
C PRO A 336 -10.69 -25.79 -2.82
N GLU A 337 -10.00 -26.93 -2.92
CA GLU A 337 -9.71 -27.83 -1.80
C GLU A 337 -8.72 -27.19 -0.81
N GLN A 338 -7.66 -26.56 -1.31
CA GLN A 338 -6.68 -25.83 -0.49
C GLN A 338 -7.34 -24.62 0.21
N ALA A 339 -8.17 -23.87 -0.51
CA ALA A 339 -8.89 -22.73 0.04
C ALA A 339 -9.86 -23.15 1.15
N GLU A 340 -10.57 -24.27 0.95
CA GLU A 340 -11.49 -24.81 1.98
C GLU A 340 -10.70 -25.26 3.22
N SER A 341 -9.53 -25.91 3.05
CA SER A 341 -8.67 -26.32 4.16
C SER A 341 -8.18 -25.12 4.97
N VAL A 342 -7.60 -24.10 4.31
CA VAL A 342 -7.12 -22.89 4.98
C VAL A 342 -8.28 -22.14 5.66
N LYS A 343 -9.44 -22.00 5.00
CA LYS A 343 -10.63 -21.39 5.58
C LYS A 343 -11.05 -22.11 6.87
N ASN A 344 -11.04 -23.44 6.89
CA ASN A 344 -11.42 -24.20 8.08
C ASN A 344 -10.47 -23.93 9.24
N ILE A 345 -9.15 -23.83 8.99
CA ILE A 345 -8.16 -23.43 9.99
C ILE A 345 -8.40 -21.99 10.46
N MET A 346 -8.66 -21.03 9.54
CA MET A 346 -8.97 -19.65 9.90
C MET A 346 -10.21 -19.54 10.79
N MET A 347 -11.19 -20.42 10.62
CA MET A 347 -12.46 -20.40 11.34
C MET A 347 -12.47 -21.28 12.59
N ASP A 348 -11.39 -22.00 12.88
CA ASP A 348 -11.28 -22.84 14.09
C ASP A 348 -10.85 -21.98 15.30
N GLU A 349 -11.59 -22.11 16.42
CA GLU A 349 -11.31 -21.42 17.67
C GLU A 349 -9.96 -21.82 18.30
N LYS A 350 -9.43 -22.98 17.94
CA LYS A 350 -8.10 -23.46 18.39
C LYS A 350 -6.95 -22.84 17.61
N HIS A 351 -7.26 -22.16 16.51
CA HIS A 351 -6.32 -21.53 15.61
C HIS A 351 -6.55 -20.01 15.54
N PHE A 352 -7.16 -19.51 14.48
CA PHE A 352 -7.29 -18.06 14.26
C PHE A 352 -8.63 -17.45 14.70
N ASN A 353 -9.67 -18.28 14.92
CA ASN A 353 -10.99 -17.77 15.32
C ASN A 353 -11.14 -17.73 16.86
N SER A 354 -10.14 -17.23 17.55
CA SER A 354 -10.13 -17.03 18.99
C SER A 354 -11.06 -15.85 19.41
N TYR A 355 -11.03 -15.47 20.69
CA TYR A 355 -11.79 -14.33 21.23
C TYR A 355 -11.56 -13.03 20.44
N LEU A 356 -10.33 -12.79 19.94
CA LEU A 356 -10.01 -11.78 18.95
C LEU A 356 -9.75 -12.50 17.64
N PRO A 357 -10.74 -12.60 16.73
CA PRO A 357 -10.63 -13.43 15.55
C PRO A 357 -9.63 -12.87 14.53
N LEU A 358 -9.05 -13.77 13.75
CA LEU A 358 -8.10 -13.48 12.67
C LEU A 358 -6.83 -12.75 13.16
N GLY A 359 -6.24 -13.27 14.23
CA GLY A 359 -4.92 -12.81 14.71
C GLY A 359 -3.83 -12.98 13.64
N THR A 360 -2.74 -12.24 13.77
CA THR A 360 -1.60 -12.32 12.84
C THR A 360 -0.77 -13.59 13.00
N LEU A 361 -0.88 -14.27 14.15
CA LEU A 361 -0.25 -15.53 14.47
C LEU A 361 -1.30 -16.51 15.04
N ASP A 362 -1.17 -17.78 14.71
CA ASP A 362 -1.98 -18.85 15.25
C ASP A 362 -1.84 -18.91 16.79
N VAL A 363 -2.97 -18.98 17.50
CA VAL A 363 -2.97 -19.05 18.97
C VAL A 363 -2.39 -20.35 19.54
N SER A 364 -2.26 -21.41 18.72
CA SER A 364 -1.59 -22.66 19.10
C SER A 364 -0.07 -22.57 19.03
N HIS A 365 0.49 -21.50 18.48
CA HIS A 365 1.93 -21.29 18.43
C HIS A 365 2.47 -21.17 19.86
N PRO A 366 3.55 -21.89 20.23
CA PRO A 366 4.08 -21.93 21.60
C PRO A 366 4.64 -20.60 22.10
#